data_ada327335b348963bdd469430955bc86
#
_entry.id   ada327335b348963bdd469430955bc86
#
_cell.length_a   1.000
_cell.length_b   1.000
_cell.length_c   1.000
_cell.angle_alpha   90.00
_cell.angle_beta   90.00
_cell.angle_gamma   90.00
#
_symmetry.space_group_name_H-M   'P 1'
#
loop_
_entity.id
_entity.type
_entity.pdbx_description
1 polymer ?
#
loop_
_entity_poly.entity_id
_entity_poly.type
_entity_poly.pdbx_seq_one_letter_code
_entity_poly.pdbx_strand_id
1 'polypeptide(L)'
;MIKSIDHILIAVKNLEESSLQYEKVLGLKPTWRGKHPSLGTENILFPLENLYLELIAGTSEGFLADQVNDHIKENGESIFGIALEVENIEEVLQSKEYSNFQNIKITSGEGLSLIHI
;
A
#
# COMPACT_ATOMS: atom_id res chain seq x y z
N MET A 1 -7.10 -15.30 11.41
CA MET A 1 -5.69 -15.67 11.18
C MET A 1 -5.13 -14.98 9.94
N ILE A 2 -3.91 -14.55 10.05
CA ILE A 2 -3.20 -13.96 8.92
C ILE A 2 -2.72 -15.07 7.99
N LYS A 3 -3.05 -14.98 6.71
CA LYS A 3 -2.69 -15.98 5.71
C LYS A 3 -1.37 -15.70 5.03
N SER A 4 -1.16 -14.45 4.64
CA SER A 4 0.01 -14.07 3.86
C SER A 4 0.18 -12.55 3.83
N ILE A 5 1.31 -12.12 3.29
CA ILE A 5 1.50 -10.73 2.92
C ILE A 5 0.94 -10.56 1.51
N ASP A 6 -0.03 -9.68 1.36
CA ASP A 6 -0.63 -9.40 0.06
C ASP A 6 0.23 -8.45 -0.75
N HIS A 7 0.64 -7.34 -0.14
CA HIS A 7 1.54 -6.40 -0.78
C HIS A 7 2.28 -5.53 0.22
N ILE A 8 3.34 -4.89 -0.27
CA ILE A 8 4.14 -3.93 0.48
C ILE A 8 3.96 -2.57 -0.17
N LEU A 9 3.62 -1.57 0.63
CA LEU A 9 3.45 -0.19 0.17
C LEU A 9 4.73 0.60 0.41
N ILE A 10 5.19 1.27 -0.64
CA ILE A 10 6.38 2.12 -0.58
C ILE A 10 5.96 3.54 -0.91
N ALA A 11 6.19 4.46 0.02
CA ALA A 11 5.87 5.86 -0.16
C ALA A 11 6.95 6.54 -1.01
N VAL A 12 6.54 7.19 -2.09
CA VAL A 12 7.43 7.88 -3.01
C VAL A 12 6.93 9.29 -3.29
N LYS A 13 7.85 10.19 -3.61
CA LYS A 13 7.52 11.60 -3.91
C LYS A 13 6.98 11.75 -5.33
N ASN A 14 7.66 11.13 -6.29
CA ASN A 14 7.34 11.23 -7.70
C ASN A 14 7.08 9.82 -8.25
N LEU A 15 5.82 9.54 -8.53
CA LEU A 15 5.39 8.22 -8.94
C LEU A 15 6.02 7.76 -10.25
N GLU A 16 6.08 8.67 -11.26
CA GLU A 16 6.65 8.36 -12.57
C GLU A 16 8.13 8.03 -12.49
N GLU A 17 8.88 8.88 -11.82
CA GLU A 17 10.32 8.72 -11.66
C GLU A 17 10.66 7.44 -10.89
N SER A 18 9.96 7.22 -9.79
CA SER A 18 10.16 6.02 -8.97
C SER A 18 9.77 4.76 -9.73
N SER A 19 8.69 4.80 -10.48
CA SER A 19 8.26 3.66 -11.30
C SER A 19 9.34 3.24 -12.29
N LEU A 20 9.97 4.20 -12.96
CA LEU A 20 11.06 3.90 -13.90
C LEU A 20 12.26 3.27 -13.21
N GLN A 21 12.60 3.74 -12.01
CA GLN A 21 13.69 3.17 -11.22
C GLN A 21 13.38 1.73 -10.81
N TYR A 22 12.16 1.48 -10.35
CA TYR A 22 11.74 0.13 -9.96
C TYR A 22 11.68 -0.83 -11.15
N GLU A 23 11.25 -0.36 -12.34
CA GLU A 23 11.30 -1.19 -13.55
C GLU A 23 12.71 -1.71 -13.82
N LYS A 24 13.70 -0.84 -13.65
CA LYS A 24 15.10 -1.22 -13.87
C LYS A 24 15.61 -2.23 -12.85
N VAL A 25 15.30 -1.98 -11.58
CA VAL A 25 15.77 -2.84 -10.48
C VAL A 25 15.09 -4.20 -10.52
N LEU A 26 13.77 -4.23 -10.74
CA LEU A 26 13.00 -5.47 -10.72
C LEU A 26 13.07 -6.23 -12.05
N GLY A 27 13.43 -5.55 -13.14
CA GLY A 27 13.46 -6.16 -14.46
C GLY A 27 12.08 -6.49 -15.02
N LEU A 28 11.04 -5.77 -14.58
CA LEU A 28 9.68 -5.99 -15.05
C LEU A 28 8.91 -4.67 -15.08
N LYS A 29 7.79 -4.66 -15.80
CA LYS A 29 6.92 -3.49 -15.90
C LYS A 29 5.75 -3.59 -14.92
N PRO A 30 5.19 -2.44 -14.49
CA PRO A 30 4.03 -2.46 -13.62
C PRO A 30 2.81 -2.99 -14.38
N THR A 31 1.91 -3.61 -13.65
CA THR A 31 0.66 -4.18 -14.20
C THR A 31 -0.56 -3.34 -13.93
N TRP A 32 -0.43 -2.35 -13.06
CA TRP A 32 -1.56 -1.51 -12.67
C TRP A 32 -1.09 -0.11 -12.33
N ARG A 33 -1.91 0.87 -12.73
CA ARG A 33 -1.80 2.26 -12.28
C ARG A 33 -3.20 2.76 -11.94
N GLY A 34 -3.35 3.34 -10.77
CA GLY A 34 -4.64 3.80 -10.30
C GLY A 34 -4.59 5.12 -9.57
N LYS A 35 -5.78 5.67 -9.36
CA LYS A 35 -5.98 6.90 -8.60
C LYS A 35 -7.07 6.66 -7.57
N HIS A 36 -6.90 7.29 -6.41
CA HIS A 36 -7.90 7.33 -5.36
C HIS A 36 -8.20 8.79 -5.02
N PRO A 37 -9.06 9.47 -5.82
CA PRO A 37 -9.27 10.91 -5.68
C PRO A 37 -9.75 11.33 -4.29
N SER A 38 -10.59 10.54 -3.65
CA SER A 38 -11.09 10.83 -2.30
C SER A 38 -10.00 10.75 -1.22
N LEU A 39 -8.93 10.01 -1.49
CA LEU A 39 -7.80 9.84 -0.58
C LEU A 39 -6.60 10.71 -0.94
N GLY A 40 -6.61 11.30 -2.13
CA GLY A 40 -5.55 12.17 -2.63
C GLY A 40 -4.31 11.45 -3.11
N THR A 41 -4.39 10.15 -3.40
CA THR A 41 -3.24 9.33 -3.77
C THR A 41 -3.36 8.72 -5.16
N GLU A 42 -2.20 8.40 -5.73
CA GLU A 42 -2.07 7.57 -6.92
C GLU A 42 -1.10 6.43 -6.60
N ASN A 43 -1.25 5.34 -7.30
CA ASN A 43 -0.43 4.15 -7.05
C ASN A 43 -0.06 3.41 -8.33
N ILE A 44 1.03 2.67 -8.24
CA ILE A 44 1.53 1.78 -9.32
C ILE A 44 1.89 0.45 -8.67
N LEU A 45 1.48 -0.65 -9.30
CA LEU A 45 1.71 -2.00 -8.79
C LEU A 45 2.71 -2.77 -9.63
N PHE A 46 3.67 -3.41 -8.98
CA PHE A 46 4.64 -4.32 -9.59
C PHE A 46 4.39 -5.74 -9.06
N PRO A 47 4.05 -6.69 -9.93
CA PRO A 47 3.82 -8.07 -9.49
C PRO A 47 5.14 -8.78 -9.23
N LEU A 48 5.26 -9.40 -8.06
CA LEU A 48 6.34 -10.32 -7.74
C LEU A 48 5.74 -11.73 -7.65
N GLU A 49 6.59 -12.72 -7.49
CA GLU A 49 6.13 -14.11 -7.47
C GLU A 49 5.16 -14.41 -6.31
N ASN A 50 5.46 -13.89 -5.12
CA ASN A 50 4.70 -14.20 -3.92
C ASN A 50 3.78 -13.06 -3.44
N LEU A 51 4.06 -11.83 -3.88
CA LEU A 51 3.32 -10.65 -3.46
C LEU A 51 3.51 -9.57 -4.51
N TYR A 52 2.88 -8.42 -4.34
CA TYR A 52 3.19 -7.29 -5.21
C TYR A 52 3.72 -6.10 -4.40
N LEU A 53 4.47 -5.24 -5.09
CA LEU A 53 4.92 -3.97 -4.54
C LEU A 53 3.99 -2.87 -5.04
N GLU A 54 3.55 -2.02 -4.14
CA GLU A 54 2.75 -0.87 -4.49
C GLU A 54 3.54 0.39 -4.18
N LEU A 55 3.81 1.20 -5.22
CA LEU A 55 4.33 2.54 -5.04
C LEU A 55 3.13 3.45 -4.83
N ILE A 56 3.16 4.27 -3.79
CA ILE A 56 2.08 5.20 -3.47
C ILE A 56 2.63 6.60 -3.29
N ALA A 57 1.93 7.58 -3.87
CA ALA A 57 2.29 8.99 -3.76
C ALA A 57 1.06 9.83 -3.43
N GLY A 58 1.25 10.87 -2.63
CA GLY A 58 0.24 11.90 -2.41
C GLY A 58 0.30 12.89 -3.57
N THR A 59 -0.75 12.93 -4.39
CA THR A 59 -0.79 13.75 -5.61
C THR A 59 -1.83 14.86 -5.57
N SER A 60 -2.73 14.82 -4.59
CA SER A 60 -3.74 15.85 -4.37
C SER A 60 -4.14 15.87 -2.90
N GLU A 61 -5.11 16.70 -2.54
CA GLU A 61 -5.58 16.78 -1.16
C GLU A 61 -6.33 15.52 -0.75
N GLY A 62 -6.05 15.02 0.45
CA GLY A 62 -6.74 13.89 1.03
C GLY A 62 -6.04 13.34 2.26
N PHE A 63 -6.79 12.58 3.04
CA PHE A 63 -6.31 12.01 4.30
C PHE A 63 -5.09 11.10 4.10
N LEU A 64 -5.17 10.21 3.13
CA LEU A 64 -4.07 9.27 2.89
C LEU A 64 -2.85 9.98 2.28
N ALA A 65 -3.09 10.97 1.40
CA ALA A 65 -2.01 11.81 0.87
C ALA A 65 -1.22 12.49 1.98
N ASP A 66 -1.92 13.02 2.99
CA ASP A 66 -1.28 13.65 4.14
C ASP A 66 -0.41 12.65 4.91
N GLN A 67 -0.92 11.44 5.13
CA GLN A 67 -0.16 10.39 5.81
C GLN A 67 1.09 9.98 5.02
N VAL A 68 0.96 9.81 3.71
CA VAL A 68 2.09 9.47 2.84
C VAL A 68 3.15 10.57 2.87
N ASN A 69 2.73 11.81 2.71
CA ASN A 69 3.64 12.96 2.69
C ASN A 69 4.34 13.16 4.04
N ASP A 70 3.62 12.99 5.14
CA ASP A 70 4.21 13.08 6.49
C ASP A 70 5.23 11.96 6.72
N HIS A 71 4.92 10.75 6.26
CA HIS A 71 5.84 9.63 6.35
C HIS A 71 7.16 9.92 5.61
N ILE A 72 7.06 10.45 4.39
CA ILE A 72 8.23 10.80 3.59
C ILE A 72 9.04 11.90 4.27
N LYS A 73 8.37 12.89 4.84
CA LYS A 73 9.02 13.99 5.55
C LYS A 73 9.83 13.50 6.75
N GLU A 74 9.31 12.53 7.49
CA GLU A 74 9.96 11.99 8.68
C GLU A 74 10.99 10.90 8.37
N ASN A 75 10.73 10.05 7.39
CA ASN A 75 11.51 8.84 7.14
C ASN A 75 12.15 8.77 5.76
N GLY A 76 11.84 9.72 4.87
CA GLY A 76 12.24 9.63 3.48
C GLY A 76 11.36 8.65 2.70
N GLU A 77 11.68 8.47 1.43
CA GLU A 77 11.01 7.48 0.59
C GLU A 77 11.37 6.09 1.11
N SER A 78 10.38 5.35 1.57
CA SER A 78 10.59 4.09 2.30
C SER A 78 9.32 3.29 2.40
N ILE A 79 9.39 2.12 3.01
CA ILE A 79 8.21 1.29 3.25
C ILE A 79 7.22 2.06 4.12
N PHE A 80 6.03 2.25 3.59
CA PHE A 80 4.93 2.95 4.25
C PHE A 80 4.06 1.99 5.06
N GLY A 81 3.83 0.80 4.55
CA GLY A 81 3.03 -0.19 5.22
C GLY A 81 3.07 -1.56 4.56
N ILE A 82 2.44 -2.50 5.21
CA ILE A 82 2.32 -3.88 4.74
C ILE A 82 0.85 -4.26 4.78
N ALA A 83 0.33 -4.72 3.65
CA ALA A 83 -1.04 -5.22 3.57
C ALA A 83 -1.04 -6.74 3.76
N LEU A 84 -1.83 -7.19 4.70
CA LEU A 84 -1.91 -8.60 5.08
C LEU A 84 -3.23 -9.20 4.61
N GLU A 85 -3.16 -10.37 4.01
CA GLU A 85 -4.36 -11.14 3.69
C GLU A 85 -4.79 -11.92 4.93
N VAL A 86 -6.07 -11.82 5.28
CA VAL A 86 -6.64 -12.49 6.45
C VAL A 86 -7.83 -13.35 6.03
N GLU A 87 -8.12 -14.42 6.78
CA GLU A 87 -9.26 -15.28 6.50
C GLU A 87 -10.58 -14.61 6.80
N ASN A 88 -10.63 -13.86 7.92
CA ASN A 88 -11.85 -13.20 8.37
C ASN A 88 -11.48 -11.86 9.00
N ILE A 89 -11.78 -10.77 8.30
CA ILE A 89 -11.45 -9.43 8.77
C ILE A 89 -12.23 -9.06 10.05
N GLU A 90 -13.48 -9.51 10.17
CA GLU A 90 -14.29 -9.20 11.35
C GLU A 90 -13.68 -9.79 12.62
N GLU A 91 -13.16 -10.99 12.54
CA GLU A 91 -12.49 -11.66 13.65
C GLU A 91 -11.21 -10.91 14.05
N VAL A 92 -10.45 -10.44 13.08
CA VAL A 92 -9.24 -9.65 13.31
C VAL A 92 -9.58 -8.32 13.97
N LEU A 93 -10.62 -7.65 13.52
CA LEU A 93 -11.06 -6.36 14.07
C LEU A 93 -11.50 -6.46 15.53
N GLN A 94 -12.02 -7.60 15.94
CA GLN A 94 -12.47 -7.83 17.29
C GLN A 94 -11.35 -8.24 18.24
N SER A 95 -10.20 -8.61 17.71
CA SER A 95 -9.07 -9.07 18.50
C SER A 95 -8.25 -7.90 19.05
N LYS A 96 -7.96 -7.93 20.34
CA LYS A 96 -7.11 -6.92 20.99
C LYS A 96 -5.65 -7.00 20.50
N GLU A 97 -5.23 -8.17 20.04
CA GLU A 97 -3.86 -8.39 19.55
C GLU A 97 -3.55 -7.58 18.30
N TYR A 98 -4.57 -7.23 17.52
CA TYR A 98 -4.44 -6.49 16.29
C TYR A 98 -4.90 -5.03 16.38
N SER A 99 -5.02 -4.49 17.58
CA SER A 99 -5.53 -3.14 17.80
C SER A 99 -4.68 -2.03 17.20
N ASN A 100 -3.41 -2.31 16.92
CA ASN A 100 -2.47 -1.35 16.32
C ASN A 100 -2.56 -1.28 14.79
N PHE A 101 -3.33 -2.16 14.18
CA PHE A 101 -3.48 -2.17 12.73
C PHE A 101 -4.55 -1.19 12.29
N GLN A 102 -4.26 -0.43 11.25
CA GLN A 102 -5.27 0.42 10.63
C GLN A 102 -6.10 -0.40 9.65
N ASN A 103 -7.40 -0.24 9.76
CA ASN A 103 -8.35 -0.99 8.95
C ASN A 103 -8.74 -0.16 7.73
N ILE A 104 -8.12 -0.43 6.59
CA ILE A 104 -8.60 0.09 5.34
C ILE A 104 -9.27 -1.09 4.63
N LYS A 105 -10.59 -1.02 4.49
CA LYS A 105 -11.32 -2.01 3.70
C LYS A 105 -11.06 -1.75 2.23
N ILE A 106 -10.09 -2.45 1.69
CA ILE A 106 -9.90 -2.46 0.26
C ILE A 106 -10.65 -3.68 -0.26
N THR A 107 -11.82 -3.47 -0.80
CA THR A 107 -12.51 -4.50 -1.54
C THR A 107 -11.98 -4.50 -2.97
N SER A 108 -10.90 -5.24 -3.19
CA SER A 108 -10.59 -5.68 -4.54
C SER A 108 -11.18 -7.07 -4.68
N GLY A 109 -12.31 -7.19 -5.33
CA GLY A 109 -12.97 -8.42 -5.76
C GLY A 109 -12.86 -9.72 -4.95
N GLU A 110 -11.81 -9.99 -4.21
CA GLU A 110 -11.55 -11.30 -3.59
C GLU A 110 -10.96 -11.29 -2.20
N GLY A 111 -10.82 -10.14 -1.54
CA GLY A 111 -10.25 -10.19 -0.20
C GLY A 111 -10.26 -8.86 0.53
N LEU A 112 -10.31 -8.96 1.84
CA LEU A 112 -10.14 -7.83 2.74
C LEU A 112 -8.70 -7.83 3.19
N SER A 113 -8.04 -6.68 3.08
CA SER A 113 -6.66 -6.51 3.52
C SER A 113 -6.61 -5.69 4.79
N LEU A 114 -5.71 -6.05 5.67
CA LEU A 114 -5.36 -5.30 6.86
C LEU A 114 -4.04 -4.61 6.60
N ILE A 115 -3.99 -3.30 6.76
CA ILE A 115 -2.77 -2.53 6.50
C ILE A 115 -2.16 -2.07 7.81
N HIS A 116 -0.91 -2.43 8.02
CA HIS A 116 -0.09 -1.94 9.13
C HIS A 116 0.86 -0.86 8.61
N ILE A 117 0.64 0.32 9.11
CA ILE A 117 1.42 1.50 8.74
C ILE A 117 2.35 1.92 9.87
#